data_4e32db028d35428867e40b5660978659
#
_entry.id   4e32db028d35428867e40b5660978659
#
_cell.length_a   1.000
_cell.length_b   1.000
_cell.length_c   1.000
_cell.angle_alpha   90.00
_cell.angle_beta   90.00
_cell.angle_gamma   90.00
#
_symmetry.space_group_name_H-M   'P 1'
#
loop_
_entity.id
_entity.type
_entity.pdbx_description
1 polymer ?
#
loop_
_entity_poly.entity_id
_entity_poly.type
_entity_poly.pdbx_seq_one_letter_code
_entity_poly.pdbx_strand_id
1 'polypeptide(L)'
;EGEALYYGLNALSNNLIMANRKTLKNPNGLFLGTPGSGKSFSAKREIVNVFLTTDDDIIIADPENEYAPLVRQFGAQGQVIDISPSSTNYINPMDINLDYSDDENPVTLKSDFILSLCDLIIGGKEGLTPIERTVIDRCTRLVYRDYLQDPVPENMPILGDLHGILL
;
A
#
# COMPACT_ATOMS: atom_id res chain seq x y z
N GLU A 1 -6.90 9.89 27.58
CA GLU A 1 -5.88 10.66 26.83
C GLU A 1 -5.35 9.74 25.74
N GLY A 2 -5.63 10.04 24.50
CA GLY A 2 -5.20 9.24 23.38
C GLY A 2 -6.09 9.45 22.16
N GLU A 3 -5.65 8.95 21.03
CA GLU A 3 -6.27 9.04 19.71
C GLU A 3 -7.54 8.16 19.63
N ALA A 4 -8.50 8.35 20.54
CA ALA A 4 -9.72 7.57 20.56
C ALA A 4 -10.72 8.09 19.52
N LEU A 5 -11.12 7.23 18.60
CA LEU A 5 -12.08 7.52 17.56
C LEU A 5 -13.51 7.23 18.04
N TYR A 6 -14.45 8.06 17.60
CA TYR A 6 -15.88 7.88 17.88
C TYR A 6 -16.52 6.90 16.88
N TYR A 7 -17.06 5.82 17.40
CA TYR A 7 -17.71 4.77 16.58
C TYR A 7 -19.24 4.84 16.57
N GLY A 8 -19.85 5.51 17.53
CA GLY A 8 -21.30 5.65 17.59
C GLY A 8 -21.84 5.62 19.02
N LEU A 9 -23.12 5.30 19.14
CA LEU A 9 -23.80 5.09 20.42
C LEU A 9 -24.12 3.61 20.59
N ASN A 10 -23.97 3.12 21.81
CA ASN A 10 -24.41 1.78 22.16
C ASN A 10 -25.93 1.68 22.04
N ALA A 11 -26.43 0.68 21.31
CA ALA A 11 -27.85 0.54 21.01
C ALA A 11 -28.76 0.32 22.23
N LEU A 12 -28.21 -0.20 23.34
CA LEU A 12 -28.96 -0.49 24.57
C LEU A 12 -28.85 0.64 25.62
N SER A 13 -27.61 1.14 25.84
CA SER A 13 -27.34 2.11 26.90
C SER A 13 -27.27 3.55 26.41
N ASN A 14 -27.27 3.78 25.11
CA ASN A 14 -27.08 5.08 24.45
C ASN A 14 -25.79 5.81 24.87
N ASN A 15 -24.81 5.06 25.40
CA ASN A 15 -23.51 5.61 25.76
C ASN A 15 -22.63 5.74 24.53
N LEU A 16 -21.70 6.71 24.54
CA LEU A 16 -20.70 6.89 23.52
C LEU A 16 -19.77 5.68 23.43
N ILE A 17 -19.54 5.18 22.21
CA ILE A 17 -18.54 4.18 21.92
C ILE A 17 -17.32 4.91 21.37
N MET A 18 -16.26 4.92 22.16
CA MET A 18 -14.96 5.48 21.79
C MET A 18 -13.91 4.38 21.90
N ALA A 19 -13.04 4.25 20.92
CA ALA A 19 -11.95 3.26 20.96
C ALA A 19 -10.69 3.81 20.29
N ASN A 20 -9.54 3.55 20.91
CA ASN A 20 -8.26 3.71 20.25
C ASN A 20 -7.83 2.33 19.69
N ARG A 21 -7.89 2.18 18.37
CA ARG A 21 -7.55 0.90 17.71
C ARG A 21 -6.08 0.54 17.85
N LYS A 22 -5.19 1.53 17.96
CA LYS A 22 -3.74 1.29 18.14
C LYS A 22 -3.42 0.56 19.45
N THR A 23 -4.30 0.62 20.44
CA THR A 23 -4.13 -0.12 21.71
C THR A 23 -4.61 -1.56 21.63
N LEU A 24 -5.30 -1.95 20.57
CA LEU A 24 -5.77 -3.31 20.38
C LEU A 24 -4.64 -4.22 19.91
N LYS A 25 -4.67 -5.47 20.36
CA LYS A 25 -3.71 -6.50 19.91
C LYS A 25 -3.78 -6.73 18.40
N ASN A 26 -4.96 -6.55 17.80
CA ASN A 26 -5.19 -6.57 16.36
C ASN A 26 -6.06 -5.36 15.99
N PRO A 27 -5.50 -4.32 15.34
CA PRO A 27 -6.22 -3.09 15.01
C PRO A 27 -7.10 -3.20 13.77
N ASN A 28 -7.18 -4.37 13.11
CA ASN A 28 -8.00 -4.54 11.91
C ASN A 28 -9.48 -4.31 12.22
N GLY A 29 -10.18 -3.69 11.29
CA GLY A 29 -11.61 -3.42 11.36
C GLY A 29 -12.35 -3.94 10.13
N LEU A 30 -13.62 -4.29 10.29
CA LEU A 30 -14.47 -4.76 9.20
C LEU A 30 -15.81 -4.03 9.25
N PHE A 31 -16.21 -3.39 8.14
CA PHE A 31 -17.49 -2.76 7.96
C PHE A 31 -18.43 -3.71 7.21
N LEU A 32 -19.45 -4.21 7.89
CA LEU A 32 -20.45 -5.08 7.31
C LEU A 32 -21.80 -4.36 7.21
N GLY A 33 -22.51 -4.62 6.13
CA GLY A 33 -23.86 -4.09 5.92
C GLY A 33 -24.36 -4.38 4.49
N THR A 34 -25.66 -4.35 4.34
CA THR A 34 -26.32 -4.44 3.01
C THR A 34 -26.04 -3.18 2.17
N PRO A 35 -26.20 -3.22 0.85
CA PRO A 35 -26.15 -2.01 0.02
C PRO A 35 -27.08 -0.92 0.58
N GLY A 36 -26.60 0.32 0.62
CA GLY A 36 -27.36 1.46 1.17
C GLY A 36 -27.36 1.58 2.70
N SER A 37 -26.74 0.67 3.45
CA SER A 37 -26.70 0.71 4.92
C SER A 37 -25.77 1.75 5.52
N GLY A 38 -25.01 2.49 4.71
CA GLY A 38 -24.07 3.51 5.17
C GLY A 38 -22.64 3.01 5.47
N LYS A 39 -22.22 1.84 4.96
CA LYS A 39 -20.86 1.32 5.14
C LYS A 39 -19.80 2.33 4.70
N SER A 40 -19.85 2.79 3.45
CA SER A 40 -18.91 3.76 2.89
C SER A 40 -18.94 5.08 3.66
N PHE A 41 -20.11 5.51 4.15
CA PHE A 41 -20.20 6.70 4.99
C PHE A 41 -19.48 6.50 6.33
N SER A 42 -19.66 5.35 6.97
CA SER A 42 -18.98 5.03 8.23
C SER A 42 -17.46 4.96 8.08
N ALA A 43 -16.98 4.35 6.98
CA ALA A 43 -15.55 4.31 6.65
C ALA A 43 -15.00 5.73 6.38
N LYS A 44 -15.70 6.55 5.58
CA LYS A 44 -15.31 7.95 5.32
C LYS A 44 -15.26 8.78 6.60
N ARG A 45 -16.21 8.57 7.51
CA ARG A 45 -16.19 9.25 8.82
C ARG A 45 -14.98 8.85 9.66
N GLU A 46 -14.61 7.57 9.66
CA GLU A 46 -13.40 7.11 10.37
C GLU A 46 -12.14 7.73 9.77
N ILE A 47 -12.01 7.72 8.43
CA ILE A 47 -10.89 8.35 7.71
C ILE A 47 -10.76 9.84 8.08
N VAL A 48 -11.86 10.59 8.06
CA VAL A 48 -11.85 12.00 8.44
C VAL A 48 -11.42 12.18 9.91
N ASN A 49 -11.91 11.34 10.81
CA ASN A 49 -11.52 11.42 12.22
C ASN A 49 -10.02 11.14 12.40
N VAL A 50 -9.48 10.10 11.74
CA VAL A 50 -8.04 9.80 11.78
C VAL A 50 -7.25 11.00 11.24
N PHE A 51 -7.63 11.53 10.08
CA PHE A 51 -6.97 12.68 9.46
C PHE A 51 -6.94 13.92 10.37
N LEU A 52 -8.02 14.17 11.13
CA LEU A 52 -8.14 15.36 11.98
C LEU A 52 -7.50 15.20 13.37
N THR A 53 -7.29 13.98 13.84
CA THR A 53 -6.89 13.72 15.23
C THR A 53 -5.56 13.01 15.39
N THR A 54 -4.94 12.57 14.29
CA THR A 54 -3.66 11.87 14.31
C THR A 54 -2.74 12.43 13.23
N ASP A 55 -1.46 12.11 13.32
CA ASP A 55 -0.44 12.38 12.30
C ASP A 55 -0.16 11.13 11.43
N ASP A 56 -1.10 10.17 11.41
CA ASP A 56 -0.94 8.91 10.68
C ASP A 56 -1.12 9.10 9.18
N ASP A 57 -0.34 8.37 8.40
CA ASP A 57 -0.56 8.23 6.97
C ASP A 57 -1.80 7.36 6.68
N ILE A 58 -2.62 7.81 5.74
CA ILE A 58 -3.85 7.12 5.33
C ILE A 58 -3.71 6.66 3.89
N ILE A 59 -3.70 5.35 3.66
CA ILE A 59 -3.64 4.75 2.33
C ILE A 59 -4.98 4.07 2.03
N ILE A 60 -5.61 4.45 0.91
CA ILE A 60 -6.91 3.94 0.49
C ILE A 60 -6.76 3.25 -0.87
N ALA A 61 -7.03 1.93 -0.92
CA ALA A 61 -7.23 1.22 -2.18
C ALA A 61 -8.72 1.28 -2.56
N ASP A 62 -9.04 2.03 -3.61
CA ASP A 62 -10.40 2.40 -3.99
C ASP A 62 -10.73 1.94 -5.43
N PRO A 63 -11.10 0.68 -5.63
CA PRO A 63 -11.41 0.16 -6.97
C PRO A 63 -12.68 0.77 -7.59
N GLU A 64 -13.57 1.35 -6.78
CA GLU A 64 -14.84 1.94 -7.23
C GLU A 64 -14.80 3.46 -7.36
N ASN A 65 -13.67 4.08 -7.01
CA ASN A 65 -13.45 5.55 -7.06
C ASN A 65 -14.50 6.35 -6.24
N GLU A 66 -14.87 5.82 -5.08
CA GLU A 66 -15.82 6.48 -4.18
C GLU A 66 -15.18 7.50 -3.22
N TYR A 67 -13.86 7.38 -2.96
CA TYR A 67 -13.13 8.17 -1.95
C TYR A 67 -12.41 9.39 -2.54
N ALA A 68 -12.18 9.43 -3.85
CA ALA A 68 -11.49 10.55 -4.49
C ALA A 68 -12.08 11.93 -4.17
N PRO A 69 -13.43 12.13 -4.11
CA PRO A 69 -14.01 13.42 -3.71
C PRO A 69 -13.66 13.81 -2.28
N LEU A 70 -13.56 12.85 -1.35
CA LEU A 70 -13.16 13.08 0.03
C LEU A 70 -11.69 13.50 0.11
N VAL A 71 -10.80 12.75 -0.55
CA VAL A 71 -9.35 13.01 -0.54
C VAL A 71 -9.04 14.41 -1.08
N ARG A 72 -9.76 14.86 -2.11
CA ARG A 72 -9.61 16.22 -2.66
C ARG A 72 -9.95 17.33 -1.65
N GLN A 73 -10.79 17.06 -0.66
CA GLN A 73 -11.10 18.03 0.42
C GLN A 73 -9.94 18.22 1.41
N PHE A 74 -9.00 17.30 1.46
CA PHE A 74 -7.80 17.42 2.29
C PHE A 74 -6.73 18.35 1.68
N GLY A 75 -7.00 18.91 0.50
CA GLY A 75 -6.12 19.89 -0.16
C GLY A 75 -4.75 19.30 -0.49
N ALA A 76 -3.70 20.00 -0.11
CA ALA A 76 -2.31 19.60 -0.38
C ALA A 76 -1.86 18.34 0.40
N GLN A 77 -2.61 17.94 1.43
CA GLN A 77 -2.31 16.74 2.23
C GLN A 77 -2.92 15.46 1.63
N GLY A 78 -3.80 15.60 0.62
CA GLY A 78 -4.45 14.47 -0.04
C GLY A 78 -4.01 14.33 -1.50
N GLN A 79 -3.60 13.13 -1.90
CA GLN A 79 -3.26 12.82 -3.29
C GLN A 79 -4.11 11.67 -3.79
N VAL A 80 -4.66 11.81 -4.99
CA VAL A 80 -5.34 10.73 -5.71
C VAL A 80 -4.42 10.25 -6.82
N ILE A 81 -4.05 8.96 -6.75
CA ILE A 81 -3.25 8.29 -7.77
C ILE A 81 -4.19 7.37 -8.55
N ASP A 82 -4.43 7.70 -9.81
CA ASP A 82 -5.23 6.86 -10.71
C ASP A 82 -4.31 5.84 -11.37
N ILE A 83 -4.64 4.55 -11.22
CA ILE A 83 -3.93 3.43 -11.85
C ILE A 83 -4.86 2.81 -12.87
N SER A 84 -4.75 3.26 -14.11
CA SER A 84 -5.54 2.77 -15.24
C SER A 84 -4.72 2.80 -16.53
N PRO A 85 -5.13 2.08 -17.57
CA PRO A 85 -4.40 2.09 -18.86
C PRO A 85 -4.27 3.46 -19.51
N SER A 86 -5.15 4.41 -19.16
CA SER A 86 -5.15 5.79 -19.66
C SER A 86 -4.54 6.80 -18.68
N SER A 87 -4.09 6.35 -17.52
CA SER A 87 -3.51 7.21 -16.50
C SER A 87 -2.15 7.75 -16.92
N THR A 88 -1.85 8.96 -16.47
CA THR A 88 -0.51 9.56 -16.55
C THR A 88 0.34 9.29 -15.29
N ASN A 89 -0.22 8.60 -14.30
CA ASN A 89 0.50 8.19 -13.12
C ASN A 89 1.19 6.84 -13.37
N TYR A 90 2.48 6.80 -13.13
CA TYR A 90 3.29 5.59 -13.26
C TYR A 90 3.89 5.24 -11.90
N ILE A 91 3.80 3.97 -11.54
CA ILE A 91 4.43 3.43 -10.33
C ILE A 91 5.60 2.57 -10.76
N ASN A 92 6.80 2.90 -10.28
CA ASN A 92 7.95 2.03 -10.49
C ASN A 92 7.91 0.86 -9.49
N PRO A 93 7.63 -0.38 -9.90
CA PRO A 93 7.59 -1.51 -8.98
C PRO A 93 8.96 -1.86 -8.41
N MET A 94 10.05 -1.33 -9.02
CA MET A 94 11.42 -1.52 -8.55
C MET A 94 11.83 -0.50 -7.48
N ASP A 95 11.01 0.50 -7.19
CA ASP A 95 11.34 1.52 -6.18
C ASP A 95 11.51 0.90 -4.79
N ILE A 96 12.61 1.22 -4.09
CA ILE A 96 12.90 0.77 -2.73
C ILE A 96 13.23 1.95 -1.83
N ASN A 97 12.84 1.83 -0.57
CA ASN A 97 13.31 2.71 0.50
C ASN A 97 14.33 1.96 1.36
N LEU A 98 15.55 2.46 1.43
CA LEU A 98 16.63 1.84 2.21
C LEU A 98 16.42 1.98 3.73
N ASP A 99 15.60 2.94 4.15
CA ASP A 99 15.30 3.21 5.57
C ASP A 99 14.07 2.44 6.09
N TYR A 100 13.46 1.57 5.27
CA TYR A 100 12.17 0.96 5.57
C TYR A 100 12.20 -0.08 6.69
N SER A 101 13.33 -0.70 6.98
CA SER A 101 13.40 -1.80 7.96
C SER A 101 14.78 -1.91 8.60
N ASP A 102 14.80 -1.94 9.93
CA ASP A 102 16.01 -2.20 10.71
C ASP A 102 16.41 -3.69 10.69
N ASP A 103 15.46 -4.60 10.41
CA ASP A 103 15.62 -6.05 10.59
C ASP A 103 15.81 -6.85 9.30
N GLU A 104 15.37 -6.33 8.13
CA GLU A 104 15.43 -7.06 6.86
C GLU A 104 16.09 -6.24 5.75
N ASN A 105 16.85 -6.93 4.89
CA ASN A 105 17.50 -6.27 3.74
C ASN A 105 16.44 -5.81 2.72
N PRO A 106 16.33 -4.50 2.43
CA PRO A 106 15.31 -3.96 1.53
C PRO A 106 15.32 -4.58 0.13
N VAL A 107 16.50 -4.95 -0.38
CA VAL A 107 16.64 -5.62 -1.67
C VAL A 107 16.06 -7.03 -1.63
N THR A 108 16.17 -7.74 -0.51
CA THR A 108 15.56 -9.07 -0.36
C THR A 108 14.05 -8.97 -0.38
N LEU A 109 13.46 -8.07 0.41
CA LEU A 109 12.01 -7.82 0.40
C LEU A 109 11.51 -7.44 -0.99
N LYS A 110 12.26 -6.58 -1.68
CA LYS A 110 11.90 -6.19 -3.04
C LYS A 110 12.04 -7.33 -4.04
N SER A 111 13.04 -8.20 -3.89
CA SER A 111 13.17 -9.38 -4.74
C SER A 111 11.97 -10.33 -4.60
N ASP A 112 11.50 -10.56 -3.38
CA ASP A 112 10.30 -11.38 -3.12
C ASP A 112 9.03 -10.74 -3.71
N PHE A 113 8.92 -9.42 -3.65
CA PHE A 113 7.84 -8.68 -4.30
C PHE A 113 7.89 -8.82 -5.83
N ILE A 114 9.06 -8.64 -6.45
CA ILE A 114 9.23 -8.78 -7.91
C ILE A 114 8.97 -10.22 -8.37
N LEU A 115 9.41 -11.22 -7.60
CA LEU A 115 9.07 -12.62 -7.86
C LEU A 115 7.55 -12.85 -7.87
N SER A 116 6.85 -12.29 -6.89
CA SER A 116 5.39 -12.38 -6.79
C SER A 116 4.70 -11.66 -7.96
N LEU A 117 5.22 -10.51 -8.36
CA LEU A 117 4.72 -9.75 -9.50
C LEU A 117 4.91 -10.53 -10.81
N CYS A 118 6.09 -11.09 -11.04
CA CYS A 118 6.38 -11.92 -12.20
C CYS A 118 5.51 -13.18 -12.22
N ASP A 119 5.30 -13.82 -11.07
CA ASP A 119 4.43 -14.98 -10.93
C ASP A 119 2.99 -14.68 -11.37
N LEU A 120 2.46 -13.52 -10.95
CA LEU A 120 1.12 -13.06 -11.34
C LEU A 120 0.99 -12.73 -12.83
N ILE A 121 2.05 -12.17 -13.46
CA ILE A 121 1.99 -11.70 -14.83
C ILE A 121 2.28 -12.82 -15.83
N ILE A 122 3.30 -13.63 -15.58
CA ILE A 122 3.83 -14.62 -16.54
C ILE A 122 3.78 -16.06 -16.05
N GLY A 123 3.57 -16.31 -14.75
CA GLY A 123 3.59 -17.65 -14.15
C GLY A 123 2.44 -18.57 -14.60
N GLY A 124 1.39 -18.03 -15.20
CA GLY A 124 0.26 -18.82 -15.68
C GLY A 124 -0.48 -19.57 -14.56
N LYS A 125 -0.98 -20.78 -14.86
CA LYS A 125 -1.72 -21.60 -13.88
C LYS A 125 -0.82 -22.34 -12.89
N GLU A 126 0.41 -22.62 -13.28
CA GLU A 126 1.37 -23.42 -12.51
C GLU A 126 2.41 -22.57 -11.78
N GLY A 127 2.40 -21.27 -12.01
CA GLY A 127 3.38 -20.31 -11.46
C GLY A 127 4.73 -20.40 -12.19
N LEU A 128 5.68 -19.61 -11.72
CA LEU A 128 7.07 -19.63 -12.20
C LEU A 128 7.77 -20.94 -11.80
N THR A 129 8.54 -21.50 -12.69
CA THR A 129 9.40 -22.65 -12.41
C THR A 129 10.49 -22.30 -11.39
N PRO A 130 11.07 -23.28 -10.67
CA PRO A 130 12.19 -23.02 -9.75
C PRO A 130 13.40 -22.35 -10.41
N ILE A 131 13.66 -22.66 -11.71
CA ILE A 131 14.75 -22.05 -12.47
C ILE A 131 14.46 -20.57 -12.72
N GLU A 132 13.27 -20.25 -13.21
CA GLU A 132 12.85 -18.86 -13.44
C GLU A 132 12.89 -18.03 -12.17
N ARG A 133 12.40 -18.57 -11.06
CA ARG A 133 12.49 -17.91 -9.74
C ARG A 133 13.92 -17.58 -9.35
N THR A 134 14.84 -18.55 -9.52
CA THR A 134 16.25 -18.36 -9.18
C THR A 134 16.91 -17.29 -10.05
N VAL A 135 16.61 -17.30 -11.35
CA VAL A 135 17.17 -16.33 -12.29
C VAL A 135 16.63 -14.93 -12.00
N ILE A 136 15.32 -14.79 -11.83
CA ILE A 136 14.68 -13.50 -11.52
C ILE A 136 15.22 -12.93 -10.20
N ASP A 137 15.29 -13.72 -9.12
CA ASP A 137 15.84 -13.28 -7.82
C ASP A 137 17.28 -12.77 -7.98
N ARG A 138 18.13 -13.54 -8.65
CA ARG A 138 19.52 -13.17 -8.88
C ARG A 138 19.64 -11.87 -9.70
N CYS A 139 18.89 -11.75 -10.79
CA CYS A 139 18.91 -10.57 -11.64
C CYS A 139 18.34 -9.35 -10.91
N THR A 140 17.29 -9.52 -10.12
CA THR A 140 16.74 -8.44 -9.28
C THR A 140 17.77 -7.91 -8.30
N ARG A 141 18.54 -8.78 -7.63
CA ARG A 141 19.63 -8.34 -6.73
C ARG A 141 20.76 -7.64 -7.47
N LEU A 142 21.07 -8.06 -8.69
CA LEU A 142 22.14 -7.47 -9.49
C LEU A 142 21.77 -6.06 -9.98
N VAL A 143 20.53 -5.82 -10.37
CA VAL A 143 20.10 -4.53 -10.91
C VAL A 143 20.20 -3.38 -9.91
N TYR A 144 20.16 -3.66 -8.60
CA TYR A 144 20.31 -2.64 -7.56
C TYR A 144 21.75 -2.25 -7.25
N ARG A 145 22.75 -2.86 -7.89
CA ARG A 145 24.15 -2.62 -7.56
C ARG A 145 24.53 -1.16 -7.65
N ASP A 146 24.15 -0.48 -8.72
CA ASP A 146 24.51 0.91 -8.94
C ASP A 146 23.78 1.84 -7.98
N TYR A 147 22.49 1.58 -7.75
CA TYR A 147 21.72 2.32 -6.74
C TYR A 147 22.27 2.16 -5.32
N LEU A 148 22.74 0.97 -4.93
CA LEU A 148 23.32 0.74 -3.61
C LEU A 148 24.69 1.40 -3.42
N GLN A 149 25.42 1.68 -4.51
CA GLN A 149 26.68 2.42 -4.47
C GLN A 149 26.45 3.93 -4.36
N ASP A 150 25.44 4.44 -5.06
CA ASP A 150 25.05 5.85 -5.09
C ASP A 150 23.52 5.95 -5.11
N PRO A 151 22.87 6.07 -3.92
CA PRO A 151 21.41 6.01 -3.80
C PRO A 151 20.76 7.35 -4.18
N VAL A 152 20.85 7.70 -5.45
CA VAL A 152 20.16 8.84 -6.04
C VAL A 152 19.00 8.37 -6.91
N PRO A 153 17.93 9.18 -7.08
CA PRO A 153 16.76 8.78 -7.86
C PRO A 153 17.08 8.34 -9.29
N GLU A 154 18.11 8.91 -9.90
CA GLU A 154 18.55 8.61 -11.26
C GLU A 154 19.09 7.18 -11.42
N ASN A 155 19.63 6.61 -10.34
CA ASN A 155 20.18 5.26 -10.30
C ASN A 155 19.12 4.22 -9.87
N MET A 156 17.91 4.66 -9.52
CA MET A 156 16.82 3.75 -9.16
C MET A 156 16.42 2.90 -10.36
N PRO A 157 16.56 1.56 -10.28
CA PRO A 157 16.25 0.70 -11.42
C PRO A 157 14.76 0.69 -11.75
N ILE A 158 14.46 0.39 -13.00
CA ILE A 158 13.12 0.13 -13.50
C ILE A 158 13.02 -1.33 -14.04
N LEU A 159 11.80 -1.79 -14.34
CA LEU A 159 11.62 -3.13 -14.92
C LEU A 159 12.37 -3.32 -16.25
N GLY A 160 12.60 -2.24 -17.01
CA GLY A 160 13.41 -2.28 -18.22
C GLY A 160 14.85 -2.70 -17.96
N ASP A 161 15.45 -2.24 -16.86
CA ASP A 161 16.82 -2.58 -16.48
C ASP A 161 16.91 -4.05 -16.04
N LEU A 162 15.91 -4.53 -15.29
CA LEU A 162 15.80 -5.95 -14.95
C LEU A 162 15.69 -6.82 -16.20
N HIS A 163 14.86 -6.42 -17.18
CA HIS A 163 14.74 -7.12 -18.45
C HIS A 163 16.06 -7.16 -19.21
N GLY A 164 16.81 -6.04 -19.22
CA GLY A 164 18.13 -5.99 -19.86
C GLY A 164 19.18 -6.91 -19.26
N ILE A 165 19.07 -7.24 -17.96
CA ILE A 165 19.96 -8.21 -17.29
C ILE A 165 19.51 -9.66 -17.54
N LEU A 166 18.22 -9.89 -17.79
CA LEU A 166 17.65 -11.21 -18.06
C LEU A 166 17.97 -11.73 -19.48
N LEU A 167 18.30 -10.83 -20.41
CA LEU A 167 18.67 -11.17 -21.80
C LEU A 167 20.16 -11.50 -21.92
#